data_dcd7013d5689e9512bf8f01ee9dabb59
#
_entry.id   dcd7013d5689e9512bf8f01ee9dabb59
#
_cell.length_a   1.000
_cell.length_b   1.000
_cell.length_c   1.000
_cell.angle_alpha   90.00
_cell.angle_beta   90.00
_cell.angle_gamma   90.00
#
_symmetry.space_group_name_H-M   'P 1'
#
loop_
_entity.id
_entity.type
_entity.pdbx_description
1 polymer ?
#
loop_
_entity_poly.entity_id
_entity_poly.type
_entity_poly.pdbx_seq_one_letter_code
_entity_poly.pdbx_strand_id
1 'polypeptide(L)'
;MNFAKRNKSVVDFIFILALFGAFAITALFVVLFGARIYRSTVSNMSTNYEKRTAMSYVTEKIRSHDHTGGVDVTDSDGSSSDGEHSVLKLYQKVGGKKYVTYLFVSDGYLKEFTAVDSYDFDFKNGTNILAINDFSVRKESDGLYHFNITDSNGEKTEFFVTLYSGTDGDSDE
;
A
#
# COMPACT_ATOMS: atom_id res chain seq x y z
N MET A 1 42.70 -32.70 -57.90
CA MET A 1 41.40 -33.03 -57.25
C MET A 1 41.45 -32.71 -55.77
N ASN A 2 41.21 -31.44 -55.36
CA ASN A 2 41.31 -31.02 -53.97
C ASN A 2 40.13 -30.16 -53.48
N PHE A 3 39.01 -30.13 -54.18
CA PHE A 3 37.83 -29.30 -53.83
C PHE A 3 36.98 -29.90 -52.69
N ALA A 4 36.92 -31.24 -52.58
CA ALA A 4 36.08 -31.89 -51.57
C ALA A 4 36.63 -31.77 -50.14
N LYS A 5 37.95 -31.65 -49.96
CA LYS A 5 38.62 -31.55 -48.63
C LYS A 5 38.49 -30.14 -48.02
N ARG A 6 38.39 -29.11 -48.89
CA ARG A 6 38.26 -27.72 -48.50
C ARG A 6 36.84 -27.38 -48.02
N ASN A 7 35.84 -28.01 -48.62
CA ASN A 7 34.44 -27.81 -48.21
C ASN A 7 34.10 -28.43 -46.83
N LYS A 8 34.71 -29.56 -46.48
CA LYS A 8 34.55 -30.18 -45.14
C LYS A 8 35.02 -29.23 -44.05
N SER A 9 36.22 -28.65 -44.18
CA SER A 9 36.78 -27.75 -43.18
C SER A 9 35.94 -26.49 -42.95
N VAL A 10 35.31 -25.95 -44.02
CA VAL A 10 34.44 -24.77 -43.93
C VAL A 10 33.12 -25.13 -43.24
N VAL A 11 32.54 -26.27 -43.54
CA VAL A 11 31.31 -26.76 -42.88
C VAL A 11 31.51 -27.02 -41.38
N ASP A 12 32.65 -27.65 -41.04
CA ASP A 12 32.98 -27.91 -39.64
C ASP A 12 33.16 -26.60 -38.85
N PHE A 13 33.78 -25.60 -39.48
CA PHE A 13 33.96 -24.27 -38.85
C PHE A 13 32.61 -23.55 -38.66
N ILE A 14 31.73 -23.56 -39.67
CA ILE A 14 30.41 -22.95 -39.57
C ILE A 14 29.57 -23.66 -38.50
N PHE A 15 29.67 -24.98 -38.39
CA PHE A 15 28.98 -25.76 -37.37
C PHE A 15 29.39 -25.36 -35.95
N ILE A 16 30.70 -25.25 -35.70
CA ILE A 16 31.24 -24.82 -34.41
C ILE A 16 30.79 -23.39 -34.08
N LEU A 17 30.85 -22.49 -35.08
CA LEU A 17 30.37 -21.11 -34.90
C LEU A 17 28.86 -21.02 -34.60
N ALA A 18 28.07 -21.83 -35.29
CA ALA A 18 26.62 -21.90 -35.01
C ALA A 18 26.31 -22.46 -33.61
N LEU A 19 27.04 -23.49 -33.19
CA LEU A 19 26.92 -24.06 -31.83
C LEU A 19 27.32 -23.03 -30.77
N PHE A 20 28.41 -22.32 -30.97
CA PHE A 20 28.83 -21.22 -30.07
C PHE A 20 27.79 -20.08 -30.03
N GLY A 21 27.25 -19.70 -31.18
CA GLY A 21 26.19 -18.71 -31.28
C GLY A 21 24.92 -19.12 -30.54
N ALA A 22 24.49 -20.38 -30.71
CA ALA A 22 23.36 -20.91 -29.97
C ALA A 22 23.56 -20.90 -28.47
N PHE A 23 24.78 -21.29 -28.02
CA PHE A 23 25.14 -21.23 -26.59
C PHE A 23 25.14 -19.78 -26.06
N ALA A 24 25.70 -18.84 -26.81
CA ALA A 24 25.74 -17.43 -26.41
C ALA A 24 24.33 -16.83 -26.30
N ILE A 25 23.43 -17.17 -27.24
CA ILE A 25 22.03 -16.74 -27.22
C ILE A 25 21.29 -17.32 -26.00
N THR A 26 21.44 -18.61 -25.74
CA THR A 26 20.80 -19.25 -24.57
C THR A 26 21.31 -18.67 -23.25
N ALA A 27 22.61 -18.42 -23.14
CA ALA A 27 23.18 -17.77 -21.95
C ALA A 27 22.63 -16.36 -21.74
N LEU A 28 22.47 -15.59 -22.83
CA LEU A 28 21.87 -14.27 -22.76
C LEU A 28 20.38 -14.33 -22.28
N PHE A 29 19.61 -15.27 -22.80
CA PHE A 29 18.24 -15.46 -22.35
C PHE A 29 18.14 -15.79 -20.86
N VAL A 30 19.00 -16.69 -20.36
CA VAL A 30 19.03 -17.05 -18.94
C VAL A 30 19.27 -15.81 -18.07
N VAL A 31 20.21 -14.96 -18.44
CA VAL A 31 20.51 -13.71 -17.70
C VAL A 31 19.32 -12.75 -17.75
N LEU A 32 18.72 -12.54 -18.93
CA LEU A 32 17.56 -11.64 -19.09
C LEU A 32 16.35 -12.13 -18.30
N PHE A 33 16.04 -13.43 -18.36
CA PHE A 33 14.93 -14.01 -17.58
C PHE A 33 15.20 -13.95 -16.08
N GLY A 34 16.42 -14.27 -15.65
CA GLY A 34 16.81 -14.16 -14.25
C GLY A 34 16.66 -12.75 -13.70
N ALA A 35 17.12 -11.74 -14.44
CA ALA A 35 16.96 -10.33 -14.07
C ALA A 35 15.48 -9.90 -14.00
N ARG A 36 14.65 -10.38 -14.92
CA ARG A 36 13.20 -10.08 -14.94
C ARG A 36 12.48 -10.70 -13.75
N ILE A 37 12.74 -11.98 -13.47
CA ILE A 37 12.16 -12.69 -12.32
C ILE A 37 12.58 -12.00 -11.01
N TYR A 38 13.86 -11.67 -10.87
CA TYR A 38 14.35 -10.98 -9.68
C TYR A 38 13.62 -9.65 -9.44
N ARG A 39 13.52 -8.81 -10.47
CA ARG A 39 12.80 -7.52 -10.36
C ARG A 39 11.33 -7.72 -9.99
N SER A 40 10.64 -8.68 -10.61
CA SER A 40 9.25 -8.99 -10.30
C SER A 40 9.08 -9.47 -8.86
N THR A 41 9.97 -10.34 -8.38
CA THR A 41 9.93 -10.84 -7.00
C THR A 41 10.15 -9.72 -5.99
N VAL A 42 11.15 -8.86 -6.19
CA VAL A 42 11.44 -7.73 -5.29
C VAL A 42 10.28 -6.74 -5.27
N SER A 43 9.70 -6.41 -6.43
CA SER A 43 8.53 -5.53 -6.50
C SER A 43 7.34 -6.10 -5.74
N ASN A 44 7.01 -7.37 -5.95
CA ASN A 44 5.90 -8.04 -5.26
C ASN A 44 6.12 -8.12 -3.74
N MET A 45 7.35 -8.32 -3.29
CA MET A 45 7.66 -8.31 -1.85
C MET A 45 7.46 -6.92 -1.23
N SER A 46 7.89 -5.86 -1.91
CA SER A 46 7.70 -4.48 -1.45
C SER A 46 6.22 -4.14 -1.33
N THR A 47 5.44 -4.45 -2.38
CA THR A 47 3.99 -4.21 -2.41
C THR A 47 3.24 -4.93 -1.29
N ASN A 48 3.54 -6.23 -1.07
CA ASN A 48 2.93 -6.99 0.01
C ASN A 48 3.29 -6.43 1.40
N TYR A 49 4.51 -5.95 1.56
CA TYR A 49 4.95 -5.31 2.80
C TYR A 49 4.19 -4.00 3.06
N GLU A 50 4.07 -3.14 2.05
CA GLU A 50 3.34 -1.87 2.14
C GLU A 50 1.88 -2.08 2.55
N LYS A 51 1.17 -2.99 1.89
CA LYS A 51 -0.23 -3.35 2.21
C LYS A 51 -0.40 -3.82 3.65
N ARG A 52 0.38 -4.82 4.05
CA ARG A 52 0.28 -5.39 5.39
C ARG A 52 0.64 -4.36 6.47
N THR A 53 1.62 -3.52 6.21
CA THR A 53 2.02 -2.44 7.11
C THR A 53 0.91 -1.41 7.25
N ALA A 54 0.30 -0.98 6.14
CA ALA A 54 -0.81 -0.03 6.17
C ALA A 54 -2.01 -0.58 6.95
N MET A 55 -2.43 -1.82 6.66
CA MET A 55 -3.53 -2.49 7.37
C MET A 55 -3.25 -2.61 8.87
N SER A 56 -2.05 -3.06 9.22
CA SER A 56 -1.65 -3.23 10.63
C SER A 56 -1.61 -1.89 11.35
N TYR A 57 -1.04 -0.87 10.72
CA TYR A 57 -0.93 0.48 11.27
C TYR A 57 -2.31 1.10 11.54
N VAL A 58 -3.19 1.09 10.55
CA VAL A 58 -4.55 1.62 10.67
C VAL A 58 -5.34 0.85 11.74
N THR A 59 -5.25 -0.48 11.72
CA THR A 59 -5.95 -1.33 12.71
C THR A 59 -5.47 -1.05 14.13
N GLU A 60 -4.16 -0.91 14.34
CA GLU A 60 -3.59 -0.61 15.66
C GLU A 60 -4.03 0.77 16.17
N LYS A 61 -4.00 1.77 15.29
CA LYS A 61 -4.46 3.14 15.61
C LYS A 61 -5.92 3.16 16.01
N ILE A 62 -6.79 2.47 15.29
CA ILE A 62 -8.21 2.36 15.62
C ILE A 62 -8.40 1.66 16.97
N ARG A 63 -7.75 0.53 17.18
CA ARG A 63 -7.85 -0.22 18.44
C ARG A 63 -7.36 0.54 19.64
N SER A 64 -6.35 1.38 19.48
CA SER A 64 -5.85 2.25 20.56
C SER A 64 -6.82 3.38 20.93
N HIS A 65 -7.80 3.66 20.07
CA HIS A 65 -8.85 4.66 20.26
C HIS A 65 -10.25 4.03 20.36
N ASP A 66 -10.32 2.72 20.66
CA ASP A 66 -11.57 1.98 20.81
C ASP A 66 -12.26 2.32 22.14
N HIS A 67 -12.90 3.47 22.17
CA HIS A 67 -13.79 3.95 23.22
C HIS A 67 -14.93 4.76 22.60
N THR A 68 -16.01 4.94 23.30
CA THR A 68 -17.19 5.68 22.81
C THR A 68 -16.80 7.07 22.27
N GLY A 69 -17.11 7.34 21.01
CA GLY A 69 -16.74 8.58 20.32
C GLY A 69 -15.24 8.73 20.02
N GLY A 70 -14.46 7.64 20.11
CA GLY A 70 -13.01 7.65 19.86
C GLY A 70 -12.65 7.63 18.39
N VAL A 71 -13.55 7.15 17.51
CA VAL A 71 -13.31 7.02 16.06
C VAL A 71 -14.42 7.69 15.29
N ASP A 72 -14.07 8.54 14.34
CA ASP A 72 -14.99 9.22 13.43
C ASP A 72 -14.43 9.27 12.01
N VAL A 73 -15.30 9.37 11.01
CA VAL A 73 -14.94 9.39 9.59
C VAL A 73 -15.60 10.57 8.92
N THR A 74 -14.80 11.37 8.21
CA THR A 74 -15.30 12.51 7.43
C THR A 74 -14.61 12.53 6.08
N ASP A 75 -15.27 13.15 5.08
CA ASP A 75 -14.65 13.43 3.80
C ASP A 75 -13.59 14.52 3.89
N SER A 76 -12.79 14.66 2.85
CA SER A 76 -11.77 15.70 2.74
C SER A 76 -12.34 17.12 2.78
N ASP A 77 -13.65 17.29 2.50
CA ASP A 77 -14.38 18.56 2.59
C ASP A 77 -15.08 18.77 3.94
N GLY A 78 -14.98 17.81 4.86
CA GLY A 78 -15.58 17.87 6.20
C GLY A 78 -17.02 17.34 6.27
N SER A 79 -17.58 16.82 5.18
CA SER A 79 -18.89 16.17 5.15
C SER A 79 -18.83 14.70 5.62
N SER A 80 -19.96 14.07 5.83
CA SER A 80 -20.02 12.64 6.20
C SER A 80 -19.68 11.79 4.99
N SER A 81 -18.68 10.93 5.15
CA SER A 81 -17.99 10.24 4.07
C SER A 81 -18.79 9.12 3.39
N ASP A 82 -18.97 9.24 2.08
CA ASP A 82 -19.37 8.13 1.19
C ASP A 82 -18.15 7.33 0.65
N GLY A 83 -16.93 7.68 1.05
CA GLY A 83 -15.77 6.82 0.97
C GLY A 83 -14.72 7.10 -0.09
N GLU A 84 -14.77 8.15 -0.90
CA GLU A 84 -13.80 8.31 -1.97
C GLU A 84 -12.52 9.09 -1.59
N HIS A 85 -12.56 9.97 -0.60
CA HIS A 85 -11.39 10.66 -0.02
C HIS A 85 -11.62 10.92 1.46
N SER A 86 -11.52 9.88 2.25
CA SER A 86 -11.90 9.93 3.66
C SER A 86 -10.76 10.36 4.56
N VAL A 87 -11.11 11.08 5.61
CA VAL A 87 -10.23 11.38 6.74
C VAL A 87 -10.71 10.59 7.94
N LEU A 88 -9.86 9.71 8.47
CA LEU A 88 -10.12 9.02 9.72
C LEU A 88 -9.66 9.93 10.88
N LYS A 89 -10.57 10.23 11.79
CA LYS A 89 -10.34 11.02 12.99
C LYS A 89 -10.33 10.12 14.22
N LEU A 90 -9.29 10.21 14.99
CA LEU A 90 -9.09 9.43 16.21
C LEU A 90 -8.98 10.39 17.39
N TYR A 91 -9.92 10.31 18.32
CA TYR A 91 -10.01 11.22 19.46
C TYR A 91 -9.41 10.59 20.70
N GLN A 92 -8.67 11.42 21.48
CA GLN A 92 -8.16 11.04 22.79
C GLN A 92 -8.17 12.22 23.74
N LYS A 93 -8.33 11.96 25.04
CA LYS A 93 -8.20 12.97 26.10
C LYS A 93 -6.88 12.78 26.86
N VAL A 94 -6.05 13.81 26.87
CA VAL A 94 -4.78 13.81 27.62
C VAL A 94 -4.70 15.07 28.46
N GLY A 95 -4.54 14.93 29.76
CA GLY A 95 -4.44 16.07 30.66
C GLY A 95 -5.65 17.02 30.64
N GLY A 96 -6.87 16.49 30.38
CA GLY A 96 -8.10 17.27 30.29
C GLY A 96 -8.32 17.99 28.94
N LYS A 97 -7.38 17.90 28.01
CA LYS A 97 -7.50 18.44 26.65
C LYS A 97 -7.85 17.32 25.69
N LYS A 98 -8.73 17.60 24.73
CA LYS A 98 -9.10 16.69 23.62
C LYS A 98 -8.14 16.90 22.46
N TYR A 99 -7.55 15.81 22.01
CA TYR A 99 -6.68 15.75 20.83
C TYR A 99 -7.35 14.92 19.76
N VAL A 100 -7.06 15.27 18.50
CA VAL A 100 -7.51 14.54 17.32
C VAL A 100 -6.28 14.15 16.51
N THR A 101 -6.19 12.87 16.17
CA THR A 101 -5.23 12.35 15.20
C THR A 101 -5.96 12.12 13.89
N TYR A 102 -5.49 12.74 12.85
CA TYR A 102 -6.02 12.62 11.49
C TYR A 102 -5.15 11.63 10.71
N LEU A 103 -5.78 10.64 10.06
CA LEU A 103 -5.15 9.77 9.07
C LEU A 103 -5.80 10.03 7.71
N PHE A 104 -5.00 10.36 6.72
CA PHE A 104 -5.46 10.77 5.39
C PHE A 104 -4.37 10.53 4.35
N VAL A 105 -4.73 10.53 3.06
CA VAL A 105 -3.77 10.47 1.95
C VAL A 105 -3.56 11.86 1.37
N SER A 106 -2.29 12.22 1.20
CA SER A 106 -1.86 13.40 0.48
C SER A 106 -0.47 13.16 -0.13
N ASP A 107 -0.25 13.66 -1.36
CA ASP A 107 1.02 13.55 -2.09
C ASP A 107 1.56 12.12 -2.25
N GLY A 108 0.67 11.12 -2.38
CA GLY A 108 1.06 9.71 -2.53
C GLY A 108 1.53 9.03 -1.24
N TYR A 109 1.16 9.59 -0.08
CA TYR A 109 1.49 9.04 1.23
C TYR A 109 0.26 9.01 2.15
N LEU A 110 0.13 7.92 2.93
CA LEU A 110 -0.65 7.96 4.15
C LEU A 110 0.08 8.87 5.12
N LYS A 111 -0.61 9.91 5.58
CA LYS A 111 -0.08 10.90 6.54
C LYS A 111 -0.82 10.82 7.85
N GLU A 112 -0.12 11.11 8.92
CA GLU A 112 -0.67 11.30 10.26
C GLU A 112 -0.39 12.71 10.75
N PHE A 113 -1.43 13.34 11.30
CA PHE A 113 -1.33 14.64 11.96
C PHE A 113 -2.12 14.64 13.26
N THR A 114 -1.49 15.06 14.37
CA THR A 114 -2.16 15.14 15.67
C THR A 114 -2.16 16.58 16.17
N ALA A 115 -3.32 17.07 16.55
CA ALA A 115 -3.50 18.40 17.10
C ALA A 115 -4.58 18.42 18.19
N VAL A 116 -4.74 19.55 18.87
CA VAL A 116 -5.91 19.82 19.73
C VAL A 116 -7.17 19.90 18.87
N ASP A 117 -8.30 19.44 19.38
CA ASP A 117 -9.58 19.37 18.66
C ASP A 117 -10.06 20.72 18.08
N SER A 118 -9.58 21.83 18.64
CA SER A 118 -9.87 23.20 18.16
C SER A 118 -8.95 23.70 17.03
N TYR A 119 -8.01 22.88 16.57
CA TYR A 119 -7.08 23.25 15.52
C TYR A 119 -7.73 23.13 14.13
N ASP A 120 -7.55 24.15 13.30
CA ASP A 120 -8.01 24.12 11.90
C ASP A 120 -7.08 23.22 11.07
N PHE A 121 -7.60 22.10 10.60
CA PHE A 121 -6.84 21.05 9.93
C PHE A 121 -6.54 21.43 8.48
N ASP A 122 -5.27 21.27 8.06
CA ASP A 122 -4.83 21.42 6.67
C ASP A 122 -4.11 20.15 6.19
N PHE A 123 -4.51 19.63 5.03
CA PHE A 123 -3.94 18.44 4.38
C PHE A 123 -2.44 18.57 4.02
N LYS A 124 -1.88 19.80 4.03
CA LYS A 124 -0.46 20.03 3.84
C LYS A 124 0.39 19.62 5.03
N ASN A 125 -0.24 19.57 6.20
CA ASN A 125 0.41 19.17 7.44
C ASN A 125 0.41 17.64 7.57
N GLY A 126 1.31 17.11 8.38
CA GLY A 126 1.36 15.70 8.72
C GLY A 126 2.69 15.04 8.40
N THR A 127 2.93 13.95 9.10
CA THR A 127 4.10 13.09 8.91
C THR A 127 3.78 11.98 7.92
N ASN A 128 4.63 11.77 6.93
CA ASN A 128 4.51 10.65 6.00
C ASN A 128 4.76 9.35 6.73
N ILE A 129 3.80 8.43 6.70
CA ILE A 129 3.88 7.11 7.35
C ILE A 129 4.26 6.04 6.33
N LEU A 130 3.56 6.01 5.18
CA LEU A 130 3.71 4.95 4.19
C LEU A 130 3.32 5.47 2.80
N ALA A 131 4.03 5.02 1.76
CA ALA A 131 3.68 5.32 0.37
C ALA A 131 2.45 4.52 -0.04
N ILE A 132 1.33 5.20 -0.33
CA ILE A 132 0.09 4.63 -0.88
C ILE A 132 -0.60 5.67 -1.76
N ASN A 133 -1.32 5.20 -2.78
CA ASN A 133 -1.98 6.09 -3.72
C ASN A 133 -3.36 6.56 -3.24
N ASP A 134 -4.06 5.70 -2.48
CA ASP A 134 -5.40 6.00 -2.02
C ASP A 134 -5.70 5.30 -0.68
N PHE A 135 -6.54 5.96 0.11
CA PHE A 135 -7.06 5.46 1.38
C PHE A 135 -8.49 5.95 1.54
N SER A 136 -9.41 5.04 1.66
CA SER A 136 -10.79 5.37 1.96
C SER A 136 -11.31 4.53 3.12
N VAL A 137 -12.19 5.13 3.89
CA VAL A 137 -12.84 4.49 5.03
C VAL A 137 -14.32 4.84 5.03
N ARG A 138 -15.15 3.85 5.30
CA ARG A 138 -16.60 4.02 5.42
C ARG A 138 -17.12 3.28 6.65
N LYS A 139 -18.04 3.91 7.37
CA LYS A 139 -18.79 3.27 8.46
C LYS A 139 -19.91 2.44 7.84
N GLU A 140 -19.84 1.12 7.91
CA GLU A 140 -20.87 0.21 7.38
C GLU A 140 -22.04 0.02 8.37
N SER A 141 -21.73 -0.07 9.65
CA SER A 141 -22.68 -0.16 10.73
C SER A 141 -22.05 0.29 12.05
N ASP A 142 -22.82 0.27 13.16
CA ASP A 142 -22.25 0.64 14.44
C ASP A 142 -21.09 -0.24 14.82
N GLY A 143 -19.93 0.41 15.00
CA GLY A 143 -18.68 -0.24 15.32
C GLY A 143 -18.00 -0.96 14.16
N LEU A 144 -18.56 -1.04 12.94
CA LEU A 144 -17.93 -1.69 11.80
C LEU A 144 -17.46 -0.67 10.76
N TYR A 145 -16.16 -0.68 10.48
CA TYR A 145 -15.54 0.20 9.49
C TYR A 145 -14.95 -0.62 8.35
N HIS A 146 -15.23 -0.21 7.12
CA HIS A 146 -14.69 -0.77 5.90
C HIS A 146 -13.61 0.15 5.34
N PHE A 147 -12.44 -0.42 5.08
CA PHE A 147 -11.26 0.27 4.57
C PHE A 147 -10.87 -0.23 3.20
N ASN A 148 -10.53 0.70 2.31
CA ASN A 148 -9.88 0.42 1.05
C ASN A 148 -8.54 1.14 1.01
N ILE A 149 -7.49 0.42 0.64
CA ILE A 149 -6.15 0.96 0.44
C ILE A 149 -5.70 0.61 -0.98
N THR A 150 -5.23 1.61 -1.71
CA THR A 150 -4.57 1.41 -3.00
C THR A 150 -3.08 1.66 -2.83
N ASP A 151 -2.26 0.66 -3.08
CA ASP A 151 -0.82 0.78 -2.96
C ASP A 151 -0.18 1.61 -4.08
N SER A 152 1.13 1.79 -4.03
CA SER A 152 1.91 2.54 -5.02
C SER A 152 1.85 1.95 -6.44
N ASN A 153 1.49 0.67 -6.59
CA ASN A 153 1.33 -0.03 -7.87
C ASN A 153 -0.11 -0.03 -8.40
N GLY A 154 -1.06 0.56 -7.66
CA GLY A 154 -2.48 0.60 -8.02
C GLY A 154 -3.27 -0.66 -7.64
N GLU A 155 -2.70 -1.57 -6.84
CA GLU A 155 -3.43 -2.73 -6.34
C GLU A 155 -4.28 -2.36 -5.12
N LYS A 156 -5.55 -2.72 -5.17
CA LYS A 156 -6.52 -2.45 -4.09
C LYS A 156 -6.52 -3.57 -3.06
N THR A 157 -6.65 -3.19 -1.81
CA THR A 157 -6.82 -4.10 -0.66
C THR A 157 -7.95 -3.60 0.21
N GLU A 158 -8.87 -4.48 0.55
CA GLU A 158 -10.02 -4.19 1.40
C GLU A 158 -9.90 -4.95 2.72
N PHE A 159 -10.29 -4.30 3.82
CA PHE A 159 -10.37 -4.95 5.12
C PHE A 159 -11.40 -4.26 6.02
N PHE A 160 -11.82 -4.98 7.05
CA PHE A 160 -12.80 -4.50 8.01
C PHE A 160 -12.18 -4.43 9.40
N VAL A 161 -12.55 -3.41 10.16
CA VAL A 161 -12.19 -3.26 11.57
C VAL A 161 -13.46 -3.07 12.37
N THR A 162 -13.62 -3.87 13.43
CA THR A 162 -14.73 -3.77 14.37
C THR A 162 -14.24 -3.12 15.65
N LEU A 163 -14.97 -2.12 16.14
CA LEU A 163 -14.82 -1.54 17.49
C LEU A 163 -15.64 -2.35 18.49
N TYR A 164 -15.09 -2.56 19.66
CA TYR A 164 -15.77 -3.23 20.76
C TYR A 164 -16.65 -2.29 21.58
N SER A 165 -16.26 -1.00 21.66
CA SER A 165 -16.94 0.00 22.50
C SER A 165 -18.26 0.51 21.94
N GLY A 166 -18.65 0.11 20.71
CA GLY A 166 -19.81 0.67 20.04
C GLY A 166 -19.70 2.18 19.81
N THR A 167 -20.40 2.73 18.84
CA THR A 167 -20.39 4.17 18.55
C THR A 167 -21.46 4.94 19.32
N ASP A 168 -22.41 4.26 19.93
CA ASP A 168 -23.47 4.86 20.72
C ASP A 168 -23.65 4.09 22.03
N GLY A 169 -23.09 4.66 23.10
CA GLY A 169 -23.66 4.44 24.41
C GLY A 169 -24.94 5.25 24.50
N ASP A 170 -26.06 4.66 24.13
CA ASP A 170 -27.35 5.07 24.70
C ASP A 170 -27.24 4.79 26.20
N SER A 171 -26.69 5.73 26.92
CA SER A 171 -26.75 5.77 28.37
C SER A 171 -28.06 6.41 28.77
N ASP A 172 -29.16 5.66 28.62
CA ASP A 172 -30.29 5.81 29.50
C ASP A 172 -29.86 5.29 30.88
N GLU A 173 -29.47 6.21 31.76
CA GLU A 173 -29.81 6.31 33.17
C GLU A 173 -29.18 7.55 33.79
#